data_6cab48a563f9cc8e0e1bcdd5fbc6f8cb
#
_entry.id   6cab48a563f9cc8e0e1bcdd5fbc6f8cb
#
_cell.length_a   1.000
_cell.length_b   1.000
_cell.length_c   1.000
_cell.angle_alpha   90.00
_cell.angle_beta   90.00
_cell.angle_gamma   90.00
#
_symmetry.space_group_name_H-M   'P 1'
#
loop_
_entity.id
_entity.type
_entity.pdbx_description
1 polymer ?
#
loop_
_entity_poly.entity_id
_entity_poly.type
_entity_poly.pdbx_seq_one_letter_code
_entity_poly.pdbx_strand_id
1 'polypeptide(L)'
;VTIDENNKKLYNEDMTDGKPTVYIDMDGVLADFFGGVEKMYGVEHWKQLTSDKTKDLKKEVIDRITGTDFFATLPIFGSAGELISMVKEFTGGKFSINTSPLRGDHENSAKYKKLWIQNNIEQPDEIIVTGRKESYAKDKASGTPNILIDDRPVNIQRWQGAGGYGILYQANRDSLDKVKKGLEDYGKVQRDQ
;
A
#
# COMPACT_ATOMS: atom_id res chain seq x y z
N VAL A 1 -21.34 12.25 -44.45
CA VAL A 1 -21.34 12.54 -43.02
C VAL A 1 -19.97 12.18 -42.53
N THR A 2 -19.06 13.16 -42.42
CA THR A 2 -17.70 13.01 -41.93
C THR A 2 -17.73 12.96 -40.40
N ILE A 3 -17.36 11.84 -39.83
CA ILE A 3 -17.19 11.68 -38.38
C ILE A 3 -15.85 12.33 -38.02
N ASP A 4 -15.92 13.37 -37.20
CA ASP A 4 -14.79 14.14 -36.71
C ASP A 4 -13.91 13.23 -35.82
N GLU A 5 -12.66 12.98 -36.26
CA GLU A 5 -11.68 12.16 -35.55
C GLU A 5 -11.28 12.74 -34.18
N ASN A 6 -11.53 14.02 -33.92
CA ASN A 6 -11.29 14.67 -32.63
C ASN A 6 -12.32 14.28 -31.55
N ASN A 7 -13.49 13.79 -31.95
CA ASN A 7 -14.52 13.33 -31.02
C ASN A 7 -14.27 11.90 -30.50
N LYS A 8 -13.42 11.12 -31.18
CA LYS A 8 -13.02 9.78 -30.71
C LYS A 8 -12.01 9.81 -29.56
N LYS A 9 -11.25 10.90 -29.43
CA LYS A 9 -10.23 11.05 -28.38
C LYS A 9 -10.82 11.43 -27.01
N LEU A 10 -11.99 12.10 -27.01
CA LEU A 10 -12.68 12.53 -25.77
C LEU A 10 -13.54 11.42 -25.13
N TYR A 11 -13.84 10.35 -25.88
CA TYR A 11 -14.64 9.22 -25.35
C TYR A 11 -13.81 8.03 -24.86
N ASN A 12 -12.49 8.04 -25.04
CA ASN A 12 -11.62 6.90 -24.71
C ASN A 12 -10.78 7.06 -23.43
N GLU A 13 -10.88 8.16 -22.70
CA GLU A 13 -10.07 8.36 -21.48
C GLU A 13 -10.84 8.15 -20.16
N ASP A 14 -12.18 7.87 -20.21
CA ASP A 14 -12.99 7.78 -18.99
C ASP A 14 -13.83 6.50 -18.85
N MET A 15 -13.59 5.50 -19.68
CA MET A 15 -14.08 4.14 -19.41
C MET A 15 -12.99 3.43 -18.63
N THR A 16 -13.00 3.56 -17.29
CA THR A 16 -12.37 2.57 -16.42
C THR A 16 -12.96 1.22 -16.80
N ASP A 17 -12.15 0.38 -17.38
CA ASP A 17 -12.49 -0.86 -18.08
C ASP A 17 -12.95 -1.97 -17.09
N GLY A 18 -13.73 -1.63 -16.06
CA GLY A 18 -14.23 -2.54 -15.04
C GLY A 18 -13.12 -3.21 -14.20
N LYS A 19 -11.86 -2.84 -14.44
CA LYS A 19 -10.72 -3.38 -13.71
C LYS A 19 -10.57 -2.71 -12.35
N PRO A 20 -10.19 -3.46 -11.30
CA PRO A 20 -9.99 -2.88 -10.00
C PRO A 20 -8.76 -1.99 -9.96
N THR A 21 -8.78 -0.94 -9.13
CA THR A 21 -7.55 -0.30 -8.68
C THR A 21 -6.89 -1.20 -7.63
N VAL A 22 -5.60 -1.44 -7.79
CA VAL A 22 -4.80 -2.17 -6.80
C VAL A 22 -4.00 -1.16 -5.98
N TYR A 23 -4.30 -1.11 -4.70
CA TYR A 23 -3.61 -0.31 -3.70
C TYR A 23 -2.60 -1.17 -2.93
N ILE A 24 -1.39 -0.69 -2.81
CA ILE A 24 -0.31 -1.32 -2.04
C ILE A 24 -0.03 -0.45 -0.82
N ASP A 25 0.00 -1.04 0.38
CA ASP A 25 0.48 -0.34 1.58
C ASP A 25 2.00 -0.11 1.49
N MET A 26 2.50 0.86 2.23
CA MET A 26 3.93 1.18 2.27
C MET A 26 4.64 0.38 3.36
N ASP A 27 4.34 0.66 4.64
CA ASP A 27 5.05 0.08 5.77
C ASP A 27 4.72 -1.42 5.94
N GLY A 28 5.74 -2.26 6.04
CA GLY A 28 5.58 -3.71 6.15
C GLY A 28 5.31 -4.45 4.83
N VAL A 29 5.12 -3.72 3.73
CA VAL A 29 4.87 -4.26 2.38
C VAL A 29 5.98 -3.87 1.40
N LEU A 30 6.29 -2.59 1.29
CA LEU A 30 7.35 -2.04 0.43
C LEU A 30 8.53 -1.53 1.25
N ALA A 31 8.27 -0.84 2.35
CA ALA A 31 9.23 -0.25 3.26
C ALA A 31 9.34 -1.05 4.55
N ASP A 32 10.57 -1.33 4.99
CA ASP A 32 10.86 -2.08 6.21
C ASP A 32 10.85 -1.16 7.44
N PHE A 33 9.68 -0.99 8.04
CA PHE A 33 9.49 -0.19 9.24
C PHE A 33 10.34 -0.71 10.41
N PHE A 34 10.32 -2.02 10.66
CA PHE A 34 11.10 -2.61 11.75
C PHE A 34 12.60 -2.51 11.53
N GLY A 35 13.07 -2.73 10.29
CA GLY A 35 14.46 -2.47 9.91
C GLY A 35 14.87 -1.02 10.12
N GLY A 36 13.98 -0.08 9.87
CA GLY A 36 14.19 1.34 10.19
C GLY A 36 14.32 1.60 11.69
N VAL A 37 13.48 0.97 12.51
CA VAL A 37 13.56 1.04 13.99
C VAL A 37 14.86 0.42 14.49
N GLU A 38 15.23 -0.76 14.02
CA GLU A 38 16.49 -1.42 14.37
C GLU A 38 17.70 -0.53 14.09
N LYS A 39 17.74 0.08 12.91
CA LYS A 39 18.79 1.03 12.52
C LYS A 39 18.84 2.25 13.45
N MET A 40 17.67 2.82 13.78
CA MET A 40 17.56 3.98 14.66
C MET A 40 18.08 3.72 16.07
N TYR A 41 17.87 2.50 16.59
CA TYR A 41 18.33 2.08 17.92
C TYR A 41 19.72 1.42 17.90
N GLY A 42 20.29 1.17 16.73
CA GLY A 42 21.60 0.51 16.61
C GLY A 42 21.57 -0.96 17.07
N VAL A 43 20.48 -1.66 16.86
CA VAL A 43 20.31 -3.07 17.22
C VAL A 43 20.18 -3.94 15.98
N GLU A 44 20.57 -5.21 16.07
CA GLU A 44 20.46 -6.16 14.95
C GLU A 44 19.04 -6.69 14.76
N HIS A 45 18.26 -6.72 15.85
CA HIS A 45 16.89 -7.22 15.80
C HIS A 45 16.01 -6.49 16.81
N TRP A 46 14.81 -6.05 16.41
CA TRP A 46 13.86 -5.32 17.25
C TRP A 46 13.50 -6.04 18.56
N LYS A 47 13.56 -7.38 18.61
CA LYS A 47 13.35 -8.17 19.83
C LYS A 47 14.35 -7.82 20.94
N GLN A 48 15.53 -7.31 20.62
CA GLN A 48 16.50 -6.84 21.61
C GLN A 48 15.94 -5.65 22.41
N LEU A 49 15.04 -4.86 21.82
CA LEU A 49 14.38 -3.73 22.46
C LEU A 49 13.23 -4.14 23.38
N THR A 50 12.72 -5.36 23.24
CA THR A 50 11.55 -5.87 24.00
C THR A 50 11.96 -6.64 25.27
N SER A 51 13.23 -6.70 25.61
CA SER A 51 13.75 -7.40 26.79
C SER A 51 13.26 -6.77 28.12
N ASP A 52 13.03 -5.47 28.13
CA ASP A 52 12.46 -4.75 29.27
C ASP A 52 10.94 -4.63 29.13
N LYS A 53 10.23 -5.52 29.85
CA LYS A 53 8.75 -5.57 29.84
C LYS A 53 8.08 -4.36 30.52
N THR A 54 8.85 -3.49 31.19
CA THR A 54 8.33 -2.29 31.86
C THR A 54 8.22 -1.10 30.92
N LYS A 55 8.85 -1.15 29.74
CA LYS A 55 8.81 -0.08 28.74
C LYS A 55 7.65 -0.27 27.76
N ASP A 56 6.89 0.78 27.55
CA ASP A 56 5.99 0.88 26.40
C ASP A 56 6.80 1.24 25.15
N LEU A 57 7.44 0.22 24.55
CA LEU A 57 8.29 0.37 23.37
C LEU A 57 7.55 1.05 22.23
N LYS A 58 6.27 0.73 22.04
CA LYS A 58 5.47 1.33 20.96
C LYS A 58 5.36 2.84 21.14
N LYS A 59 5.08 3.28 22.36
CA LYS A 59 5.00 4.72 22.68
C LYS A 59 6.36 5.38 22.50
N GLU A 60 7.43 4.78 22.99
CA GLU A 60 8.78 5.31 22.87
C GLU A 60 9.20 5.48 21.41
N VAL A 61 8.95 4.47 20.56
CA VAL A 61 9.24 4.55 19.12
C VAL A 61 8.44 5.68 18.47
N ILE A 62 7.13 5.78 18.74
CA ILE A 62 6.28 6.83 18.19
C ILE A 62 6.78 8.22 18.61
N ASP A 63 7.08 8.42 19.89
CA ASP A 63 7.58 9.68 20.40
C ASP A 63 8.93 10.06 19.73
N ARG A 64 9.78 9.08 19.47
CA ARG A 64 11.10 9.29 18.88
C ARG A 64 11.07 9.63 17.39
N ILE A 65 10.11 9.08 16.64
CA ILE A 65 9.98 9.32 15.20
C ILE A 65 9.08 10.51 14.85
N THR A 66 8.23 10.95 15.77
CA THR A 66 7.33 12.09 15.57
C THR A 66 8.11 13.35 15.24
N GLY A 67 7.69 14.08 14.19
CA GLY A 67 8.33 15.31 13.74
C GLY A 67 9.68 15.12 13.05
N THR A 68 10.09 13.90 12.77
CA THR A 68 11.37 13.58 12.12
C THR A 68 11.18 13.14 10.66
N ASP A 69 12.29 12.93 9.97
CA ASP A 69 12.34 12.39 8.60
C ASP A 69 12.36 10.85 8.54
N PHE A 70 12.06 10.19 9.64
CA PHE A 70 12.17 8.73 9.81
C PHE A 70 11.61 7.94 8.62
N PHE A 71 10.39 8.28 8.16
CA PHE A 71 9.74 7.56 7.06
C PHE A 71 10.47 7.68 5.72
N ALA A 72 11.24 8.76 5.50
CA ALA A 72 12.05 8.90 4.30
C ALA A 72 13.31 8.04 4.32
N THR A 73 13.72 7.55 5.49
CA THR A 73 14.97 6.80 5.70
C THR A 73 14.78 5.28 5.76
N LEU A 74 13.55 4.79 5.64
CA LEU A 74 13.25 3.37 5.76
C LEU A 74 13.95 2.55 4.68
N PRO A 75 14.50 1.37 5.03
CA PRO A 75 14.98 0.42 4.03
C PRO A 75 13.83 -0.05 3.14
N ILE A 76 14.14 -0.34 1.86
CA ILE A 76 13.20 -0.99 0.96
C ILE A 76 13.30 -2.51 1.11
N PHE A 77 12.17 -3.22 1.08
CA PHE A 77 12.19 -4.68 0.99
C PHE A 77 12.69 -5.13 -0.39
N GLY A 78 13.51 -6.19 -0.41
CA GLY A 78 14.01 -6.76 -1.67
C GLY A 78 12.92 -7.25 -2.62
N SER A 79 11.74 -7.60 -2.09
CA SER A 79 10.58 -8.05 -2.86
C SER A 79 9.74 -6.90 -3.46
N ALA A 80 10.01 -5.63 -3.10
CA ALA A 80 9.16 -4.51 -3.49
C ALA A 80 9.03 -4.33 -5.01
N GLY A 81 10.13 -4.43 -5.74
CA GLY A 81 10.13 -4.29 -7.20
C GLY A 81 9.34 -5.41 -7.89
N GLU A 82 9.50 -6.65 -7.46
CA GLU A 82 8.76 -7.79 -8.00
C GLU A 82 7.27 -7.70 -7.68
N LEU A 83 6.90 -7.27 -6.45
CA LEU A 83 5.51 -7.03 -6.07
C LEU A 83 4.84 -6.01 -7.00
N ILE A 84 5.49 -4.86 -7.22
CA ILE A 84 4.96 -3.81 -8.10
C ILE A 84 4.83 -4.34 -9.54
N SER A 85 5.81 -5.08 -10.04
CA SER A 85 5.75 -5.68 -11.39
C SER A 85 4.57 -6.64 -11.53
N MET A 86 4.33 -7.49 -10.52
CA MET A 86 3.21 -8.43 -10.47
C MET A 86 1.85 -7.70 -10.50
N VAL A 87 1.71 -6.61 -9.73
CA VAL A 87 0.50 -5.80 -9.73
C VAL A 87 0.29 -5.12 -11.08
N LYS A 88 1.34 -4.59 -11.70
CA LYS A 88 1.26 -3.97 -13.02
C LYS A 88 0.90 -4.96 -14.12
N GLU A 89 1.41 -6.18 -14.06
CA GLU A 89 1.01 -7.26 -14.98
C GLU A 89 -0.48 -7.55 -14.86
N PHE A 90 -0.99 -7.65 -13.64
CA PHE A 90 -2.41 -7.89 -13.37
C PHE A 90 -3.32 -6.75 -13.85
N THR A 91 -2.92 -5.49 -13.65
CA THR A 91 -3.74 -4.30 -13.96
C THR A 91 -3.57 -3.77 -15.39
N GLY A 92 -2.57 -4.24 -16.13
CA GLY A 92 -2.20 -3.66 -17.42
C GLY A 92 -1.32 -2.41 -17.30
N GLY A 93 -0.51 -2.31 -16.24
CA GLY A 93 0.54 -1.30 -16.08
C GLY A 93 0.31 -0.29 -14.96
N LYS A 94 -0.74 -0.43 -14.17
CA LYS A 94 -1.11 0.53 -13.11
C LYS A 94 -0.90 -0.04 -11.70
N PHE A 95 -0.54 0.82 -10.76
CA PHE A 95 -0.57 0.55 -9.33
C PHE A 95 -0.73 1.85 -8.55
N SER A 96 -1.27 1.78 -7.35
CA SER A 96 -1.47 2.91 -6.46
C SER A 96 -0.99 2.59 -5.04
N ILE A 97 -0.66 3.62 -4.28
CA ILE A 97 -0.28 3.49 -2.87
C ILE A 97 -1.42 3.97 -1.99
N ASN A 98 -1.73 3.20 -0.95
CA ASN A 98 -2.65 3.61 0.10
C ASN A 98 -2.02 3.30 1.46
N THR A 99 -1.48 4.32 2.10
CA THR A 99 -0.75 4.22 3.37
C THR A 99 -1.38 5.09 4.45
N SER A 100 -1.19 4.71 5.71
CA SER A 100 -1.69 5.50 6.85
C SER A 100 -0.62 6.46 7.34
N PRO A 101 -0.98 7.71 7.67
CA PRO A 101 -0.06 8.62 8.34
C PRO A 101 0.18 8.17 9.80
N LEU A 102 1.27 8.63 10.39
CA LEU A 102 1.51 8.44 11.83
C LEU A 102 0.47 9.23 12.63
N ARG A 103 -0.17 8.54 13.57
CA ARG A 103 -1.17 9.17 14.44
C ARG A 103 -0.52 10.28 15.28
N GLY A 104 -1.09 11.47 15.22
CA GLY A 104 -0.55 12.66 15.90
C GLY A 104 0.55 13.40 15.13
N ASP A 105 0.97 12.89 13.95
CA ASP A 105 2.01 13.51 13.10
C ASP A 105 1.65 13.40 11.60
N HIS A 106 0.41 13.71 11.26
CA HIS A 106 -0.17 13.44 9.94
C HIS A 106 0.60 14.12 8.81
N GLU A 107 0.78 15.42 8.88
CA GLU A 107 1.39 16.21 7.79
C GLU A 107 2.87 15.84 7.59
N ASN A 108 3.63 15.77 8.68
CA ASN A 108 5.04 15.45 8.63
C ASN A 108 5.28 14.02 8.13
N SER A 109 4.58 13.04 8.71
CA SER A 109 4.72 11.64 8.27
C SER A 109 4.27 11.44 6.81
N ALA A 110 3.18 12.10 6.38
CA ALA A 110 2.73 12.05 4.99
C ALA A 110 3.77 12.62 4.02
N LYS A 111 4.40 13.76 4.37
CA LYS A 111 5.47 14.36 3.59
C LYS A 111 6.62 13.38 3.36
N TYR A 112 7.12 12.77 4.43
CA TYR A 112 8.29 11.89 4.34
C TYR A 112 7.96 10.52 3.75
N LYS A 113 6.74 10.01 3.89
CA LYS A 113 6.27 8.83 3.16
C LYS A 113 6.22 9.08 1.65
N LYS A 114 5.70 10.21 1.21
CA LYS A 114 5.71 10.59 -0.20
C LYS A 114 7.12 10.74 -0.74
N LEU A 115 8.02 11.34 0.03
CA LEU A 115 9.44 11.46 -0.35
C LEU A 115 10.10 10.08 -0.49
N TRP A 116 9.82 9.15 0.43
CA TRP A 116 10.30 7.78 0.34
C TRP A 116 9.84 7.10 -0.95
N ILE A 117 8.55 7.22 -1.27
CA ILE A 117 7.97 6.67 -2.50
C ILE A 117 8.69 7.22 -3.73
N GLN A 118 8.88 8.53 -3.81
CA GLN A 118 9.57 9.19 -4.93
C GLN A 118 11.01 8.72 -5.11
N ASN A 119 11.70 8.41 -4.01
CA ASN A 119 13.13 8.07 -4.03
C ASN A 119 13.40 6.57 -4.22
N ASN A 120 12.45 5.69 -3.91
CA ASN A 120 12.72 4.25 -3.79
C ASN A 120 11.96 3.38 -4.78
N ILE A 121 10.84 3.84 -5.32
CA ILE A 121 10.05 3.06 -6.27
C ILE A 121 9.67 3.88 -7.50
N GLU A 122 9.22 3.22 -8.54
CA GLU A 122 8.64 3.91 -9.71
C GLU A 122 7.40 4.71 -9.31
N GLN A 123 7.05 5.73 -10.09
CA GLN A 123 5.92 6.61 -9.80
C GLN A 123 4.60 5.83 -9.85
N PRO A 124 3.84 5.74 -8.74
CA PRO A 124 2.50 5.17 -8.76
C PRO A 124 1.50 6.11 -9.45
N ASP A 125 0.39 5.56 -9.91
CA ASP A 125 -0.70 6.36 -10.51
C ASP A 125 -1.34 7.28 -9.47
N GLU A 126 -1.46 6.83 -8.23
CA GLU A 126 -2.02 7.60 -7.13
C GLU A 126 -1.29 7.30 -5.81
N ILE A 127 -1.12 8.31 -4.98
CA ILE A 127 -0.61 8.19 -3.61
C ILE A 127 -1.65 8.73 -2.64
N ILE A 128 -2.25 7.84 -1.86
CA ILE A 128 -3.21 8.16 -0.81
C ILE A 128 -2.55 7.99 0.55
N VAL A 129 -2.57 9.04 1.36
CA VAL A 129 -2.15 8.99 2.76
C VAL A 129 -3.38 9.29 3.62
N THR A 130 -3.94 8.26 4.25
CA THR A 130 -5.21 8.36 4.98
C THR A 130 -5.27 7.41 6.15
N GLY A 131 -5.95 7.83 7.22
CA GLY A 131 -6.33 6.96 8.34
C GLY A 131 -7.58 6.10 8.06
N ARG A 132 -8.24 6.31 6.90
CA ARG A 132 -9.48 5.62 6.50
C ARG A 132 -9.31 4.98 5.13
N LYS A 133 -8.43 3.98 5.05
CA LYS A 133 -8.12 3.25 3.81
C LYS A 133 -9.37 2.68 3.15
N GLU A 134 -10.30 2.18 3.94
CA GLU A 134 -11.55 1.56 3.51
C GLU A 134 -12.47 2.47 2.70
N SER A 135 -12.26 3.79 2.73
CA SER A 135 -13.00 4.74 1.88
C SER A 135 -12.72 4.55 0.39
N TYR A 136 -11.67 3.81 0.05
CA TYR A 136 -11.24 3.51 -1.32
C TYR A 136 -11.50 2.05 -1.72
N ALA A 137 -12.24 1.30 -0.91
CA ALA A 137 -12.48 -0.12 -1.12
C ALA A 137 -13.28 -0.45 -2.38
N LYS A 138 -14.02 0.50 -2.90
CA LYS A 138 -14.78 0.36 -4.16
C LYS A 138 -14.50 1.53 -5.08
N ASP A 139 -14.48 1.25 -6.36
CA ASP A 139 -14.58 2.29 -7.38
C ASP A 139 -15.93 3.02 -7.26
N LYS A 140 -15.89 4.34 -7.20
CA LYS A 140 -17.10 5.15 -6.94
C LYS A 140 -18.07 5.17 -8.11
N ALA A 141 -17.56 5.03 -9.33
CA ALA A 141 -18.37 5.09 -10.54
C ALA A 141 -18.99 3.73 -10.87
N SER A 142 -18.19 2.67 -10.84
CA SER A 142 -18.63 1.32 -11.24
C SER A 142 -19.10 0.44 -10.07
N GLY A 143 -18.71 0.77 -8.84
CA GLY A 143 -18.91 -0.10 -7.68
C GLY A 143 -17.98 -1.32 -7.64
N THR A 144 -17.05 -1.44 -8.58
CA THR A 144 -16.09 -2.53 -8.65
C THR A 144 -15.26 -2.58 -7.36
N PRO A 145 -15.13 -3.77 -6.71
CA PRO A 145 -14.26 -3.93 -5.55
C PRO A 145 -12.80 -3.66 -5.92
N ASN A 146 -12.16 -2.71 -5.25
CA ASN A 146 -10.73 -2.47 -5.37
C ASN A 146 -9.95 -3.46 -4.50
N ILE A 147 -8.68 -3.66 -4.81
CA ILE A 147 -7.78 -4.57 -4.10
C ILE A 147 -6.87 -3.76 -3.18
N LEU A 148 -6.70 -4.23 -1.94
CA LEU A 148 -5.69 -3.72 -1.00
C LEU A 148 -4.72 -4.84 -0.65
N ILE A 149 -3.42 -4.58 -0.81
CA ILE A 149 -2.34 -5.42 -0.31
C ILE A 149 -1.75 -4.72 0.92
N ASP A 150 -1.92 -5.32 2.10
CA ASP A 150 -1.59 -4.69 3.38
C ASP A 150 -1.10 -5.76 4.38
N ASP A 151 -0.19 -5.38 5.27
CA ASP A 151 0.41 -6.28 6.26
C ASP A 151 -0.43 -6.42 7.55
N ARG A 152 -1.45 -5.56 7.72
CA ARG A 152 -2.25 -5.51 8.95
C ARG A 152 -3.62 -6.14 8.77
N PRO A 153 -3.93 -7.22 9.53
CA PRO A 153 -5.24 -7.88 9.46
C PRO A 153 -6.42 -6.93 9.66
N VAL A 154 -6.30 -5.94 10.56
CA VAL A 154 -7.38 -4.97 10.82
C VAL A 154 -7.68 -4.10 9.60
N ASN A 155 -6.68 -3.72 8.81
CA ASN A 155 -6.88 -2.95 7.59
C ASN A 155 -7.60 -3.80 6.54
N ILE A 156 -7.17 -5.05 6.38
CA ILE A 156 -7.83 -6.01 5.48
C ILE A 156 -9.30 -6.23 5.87
N GLN A 157 -9.59 -6.43 7.16
CA GLN A 157 -10.96 -6.62 7.64
C GLN A 157 -11.86 -5.40 7.36
N ARG A 158 -11.36 -4.18 7.62
CA ARG A 158 -12.10 -2.94 7.34
C ARG A 158 -12.33 -2.75 5.83
N TRP A 159 -11.31 -3.03 5.03
CA TRP A 159 -11.40 -2.96 3.58
C TRP A 159 -12.46 -3.92 3.01
N GLN A 160 -12.45 -5.17 3.46
CA GLN A 160 -13.44 -6.18 3.08
C GLN A 160 -14.84 -5.81 3.58
N GLY A 161 -14.96 -5.29 4.81
CA GLY A 161 -16.23 -4.80 5.36
C GLY A 161 -16.82 -3.64 4.57
N ALA A 162 -16.00 -2.86 3.87
CA ALA A 162 -16.43 -1.80 2.96
C ALA A 162 -16.66 -2.28 1.51
N GLY A 163 -16.55 -3.58 1.27
CA GLY A 163 -16.84 -4.23 -0.02
C GLY A 163 -15.66 -4.32 -0.97
N GLY A 164 -14.43 -4.07 -0.50
CA GLY A 164 -13.21 -4.30 -1.26
C GLY A 164 -12.68 -5.73 -1.15
N TYR A 165 -11.62 -6.03 -1.87
CA TYR A 165 -10.91 -7.30 -1.83
C TYR A 165 -9.55 -7.11 -1.16
N GLY A 166 -9.28 -7.82 -0.09
CA GLY A 166 -8.05 -7.68 0.70
C GLY A 166 -7.09 -8.85 0.51
N ILE A 167 -5.81 -8.54 0.38
CA ILE A 167 -4.71 -9.51 0.36
C ILE A 167 -3.79 -9.19 1.53
N LEU A 168 -3.78 -10.05 2.55
CA LEU A 168 -2.87 -9.93 3.68
C LEU A 168 -1.48 -10.41 3.28
N TYR A 169 -0.50 -9.50 3.31
CA TYR A 169 0.88 -9.79 2.94
C TYR A 169 1.86 -9.03 3.83
N GLN A 170 2.76 -9.76 4.48
CA GLN A 170 3.84 -9.23 5.32
C GLN A 170 5.19 -9.54 4.65
N ALA A 171 5.86 -8.53 4.10
CA ALA A 171 7.06 -8.72 3.28
C ALA A 171 8.24 -9.34 4.04
N ASN A 172 8.32 -9.16 5.37
CA ASN A 172 9.36 -9.75 6.20
C ASN A 172 9.15 -11.26 6.51
N ARG A 173 8.01 -11.84 6.10
CA ARG A 173 7.63 -13.20 6.47
C ARG A 173 7.03 -14.01 5.33
N ASP A 174 6.21 -13.38 4.49
CA ASP A 174 5.43 -14.06 3.48
C ASP A 174 6.17 -14.11 2.14
N SER A 175 5.90 -15.16 1.34
CA SER A 175 6.27 -15.23 -0.07
C SER A 175 5.31 -14.42 -0.93
N LEU A 176 5.79 -13.90 -2.07
CA LEU A 176 4.97 -13.24 -3.10
C LEU A 176 3.93 -14.16 -3.72
N ASP A 177 4.05 -15.48 -3.60
CA ASP A 177 3.03 -16.46 -4.02
C ASP A 177 1.67 -16.16 -3.36
N LYS A 178 1.68 -15.60 -2.16
CA LYS A 178 0.46 -15.19 -1.45
C LYS A 178 -0.26 -14.06 -2.17
N VAL A 179 0.48 -13.09 -2.69
CA VAL A 179 -0.07 -12.00 -3.51
C VAL A 179 -0.54 -12.53 -4.85
N LYS A 180 0.29 -13.33 -5.54
CA LYS A 180 -0.06 -13.96 -6.81
C LYS A 180 -1.37 -14.72 -6.72
N LYS A 181 -1.49 -15.60 -5.72
CA LYS A 181 -2.72 -16.35 -5.46
C LYS A 181 -3.92 -15.42 -5.22
N GLY A 182 -3.76 -14.38 -4.41
CA GLY A 182 -4.82 -13.41 -4.12
C GLY A 182 -5.33 -12.69 -5.38
N LEU A 183 -4.44 -12.27 -6.27
CA LEU A 183 -4.78 -11.64 -7.54
C LEU A 183 -5.50 -12.62 -8.49
N GLU A 184 -5.03 -13.87 -8.58
CA GLU A 184 -5.67 -14.93 -9.37
C GLU A 184 -7.09 -15.26 -8.86
N ASP A 185 -7.26 -15.36 -7.53
CA ASP A 185 -8.55 -15.66 -6.91
C ASP A 185 -9.55 -14.50 -7.13
N TYR A 186 -9.09 -13.24 -7.06
CA TYR A 186 -9.91 -12.09 -7.44
C TYR A 186 -10.46 -12.22 -8.87
N GLY A 187 -9.58 -12.56 -9.82
CA GLY A 187 -9.98 -12.74 -11.23
C GLY A 187 -11.00 -13.86 -11.45
N LYS A 188 -11.01 -14.91 -10.60
CA LYS A 188 -12.01 -15.98 -10.65
C LYS A 188 -13.37 -15.50 -10.13
N VAL A 189 -13.40 -14.84 -8.96
CA VAL A 189 -14.64 -14.33 -8.35
C VAL A 189 -15.39 -13.36 -9.28
N GLN A 190 -14.65 -12.52 -10.03
CA GLN A 190 -15.28 -11.58 -10.97
C GLN A 190 -15.85 -12.26 -12.21
N ARG A 191 -15.38 -13.44 -12.60
CA ARG A 191 -15.90 -14.19 -13.74
C ARG A 191 -17.17 -14.99 -13.42
N ASP A 192 -17.39 -15.27 -12.14
CA ASP A 192 -18.53 -16.07 -11.66
C ASP A 192 -19.75 -15.19 -11.28
N GLN A 193 -19.66 -13.87 -11.44
CA GLN A 193 -20.75 -12.89 -11.26
C GLN A 193 -21.29 -12.38 -12.60
#